data_bde04a538b0c2b856837c320ee30da76
#
_entry.id   bde04a538b0c2b856837c320ee30da76
#
_cell.length_a   1.000
_cell.length_b   1.000
_cell.length_c   1.000
_cell.angle_alpha   90.00
_cell.angle_beta   90.00
_cell.angle_gamma   90.00
#
_symmetry.space_group_name_H-M   'P 1'
#
loop_
_entity.id
_entity.type
_entity.pdbx_description
1 polymer ?
#
loop_
_entity_poly.entity_id
_entity_poly.type
_entity_poly.pdbx_seq_one_letter_code
_entity_poly.pdbx_strand_id
1 'polypeptide(L)'
;MSETNINGYKVVYEGGQDEIVEKKSRFIATVRPVESEEEATAFINEMKKKYWDARHNCSAFVIGERQEFNRCSDDGEPAQTAGRPMLDVLLKEGITNVAVVVTRYFGGVLLGTGGLVRAYQEAVKAGLAASKII
;
A
#
# COMPACT_ATOMS: atom_id res chain seq x y z
N MET A 1 10.81 5.94 21.42
CA MET A 1 11.26 7.19 20.86
C MET A 1 11.08 7.15 19.35
N SER A 2 10.71 8.25 18.80
CA SER A 2 10.61 8.33 17.37
C SER A 2 11.99 8.21 16.76
N GLU A 3 12.13 7.28 15.86
CA GLU A 3 13.36 7.06 15.16
C GLU A 3 13.32 7.73 13.80
N THR A 4 12.88 8.97 13.77
CA THR A 4 13.07 9.79 12.59
C THR A 4 14.57 9.96 12.47
N ASN A 5 15.17 9.45 11.41
CA ASN A 5 16.60 9.59 11.29
C ASN A 5 16.96 11.01 10.90
N ILE A 6 18.26 11.29 10.89
CA ILE A 6 18.76 12.66 10.72
C ILE A 6 18.33 13.29 9.40
N ASN A 7 17.91 12.51 8.42
CA ASN A 7 17.46 13.04 7.13
C ASN A 7 15.96 13.34 7.10
N GLY A 8 15.28 13.11 8.22
CA GLY A 8 13.87 13.43 8.35
C GLY A 8 12.92 12.43 7.70
N TYR A 9 13.40 11.30 7.23
CA TYR A 9 12.54 10.27 6.66
C TYR A 9 12.26 9.16 7.67
N LYS A 10 11.18 8.42 7.44
CA LYS A 10 10.76 7.30 8.25
C LYS A 10 10.86 6.02 7.44
N VAL A 11 11.17 4.92 8.10
CA VAL A 11 11.20 3.61 7.45
C VAL A 11 10.31 2.63 8.18
N VAL A 12 9.81 1.65 7.45
CA VAL A 12 9.10 0.54 8.05
C VAL A 12 10.14 -0.43 8.61
N TYR A 13 10.09 -0.61 9.92
CA TYR A 13 10.97 -1.56 10.60
C TYR A 13 10.41 -2.97 10.52
N GLU A 14 9.11 -3.10 10.77
CA GLU A 14 8.42 -4.38 10.72
C GLU A 14 7.09 -4.16 10.02
N GLY A 15 6.83 -4.95 8.98
CA GLY A 15 5.58 -4.87 8.23
C GLY A 15 4.41 -5.42 9.02
N GLY A 16 3.21 -5.07 8.57
CA GLY A 16 1.98 -5.54 9.18
C GLY A 16 0.90 -5.72 8.15
N GLN A 17 -0.26 -6.13 8.60
CA GLN A 17 -1.42 -6.34 7.75
C GLN A 17 -2.67 -5.95 8.51
N ASP A 18 -3.58 -5.29 7.81
CA ASP A 18 -4.90 -5.01 8.37
C ASP A 18 -5.91 -4.97 7.23
N GLU A 19 -7.17 -5.02 7.59
CA GLU A 19 -8.25 -5.11 6.63
C GLU A 19 -9.33 -4.10 6.97
N ILE A 20 -9.88 -3.46 5.94
CA ILE A 20 -11.08 -2.64 6.09
C ILE A 20 -12.17 -3.18 5.16
N VAL A 21 -13.43 -2.85 5.49
CA VAL A 21 -14.58 -3.21 4.67
C VAL A 21 -15.31 -1.93 4.30
N GLU A 22 -15.53 -1.72 3.00
CA GLU A 22 -16.30 -0.59 2.49
C GLU A 22 -17.30 -1.08 1.47
N LYS A 23 -18.59 -0.79 1.69
CA LYS A 23 -19.68 -1.22 0.82
C LYS A 23 -19.53 -2.71 0.44
N LYS A 24 -19.28 -3.55 1.44
CA LYS A 24 -19.13 -4.99 1.35
C LYS A 24 -17.87 -5.46 0.62
N SER A 25 -17.07 -4.58 0.04
CA SER A 25 -15.76 -4.96 -0.48
C SER A 25 -14.76 -5.04 0.67
N ARG A 26 -13.88 -6.05 0.61
CA ARG A 26 -12.80 -6.23 1.57
C ARG A 26 -11.53 -5.69 0.97
N PHE A 27 -10.80 -4.88 1.74
CA PHE A 27 -9.52 -4.30 1.32
C PHE A 27 -8.48 -4.73 2.34
N ILE A 28 -7.58 -5.62 1.93
CA ILE A 28 -6.55 -6.17 2.81
C ILE A 28 -5.23 -5.51 2.46
N ALA A 29 -4.68 -4.72 3.38
CA ALA A 29 -3.41 -4.03 3.17
C ALA A 29 -2.30 -4.82 3.84
N THR A 30 -1.29 -5.20 3.05
CA THR A 30 -0.10 -5.87 3.53
C THR A 30 1.09 -4.95 3.30
N VAL A 31 1.84 -4.64 4.35
CA VAL A 31 2.97 -3.72 4.33
C VAL A 31 4.24 -4.51 4.56
N ARG A 32 5.27 -4.25 3.75
CA ARG A 32 6.55 -4.92 3.89
C ARG A 32 7.71 -3.94 3.72
N PRO A 33 8.72 -3.98 4.60
CA PRO A 33 9.94 -3.22 4.36
C PRO A 33 10.69 -3.82 3.17
N VAL A 34 11.16 -2.95 2.28
CA VAL A 34 11.95 -3.35 1.11
C VAL A 34 13.07 -2.33 0.93
N GLU A 35 14.19 -2.75 0.31
CA GLU A 35 15.31 -1.86 0.10
C GLU A 35 15.66 -1.67 -1.36
N SER A 36 14.95 -2.37 -2.26
CA SER A 36 15.21 -2.27 -3.69
C SER A 36 13.93 -2.51 -4.47
N GLU A 37 13.96 -2.10 -5.74
CA GLU A 37 12.85 -2.36 -6.65
C GLU A 37 12.64 -3.86 -6.82
N GLU A 38 13.71 -4.64 -6.85
CA GLU A 38 13.63 -6.09 -6.99
C GLU A 38 12.88 -6.71 -5.81
N GLU A 39 13.18 -6.26 -4.60
CA GLU A 39 12.47 -6.74 -3.40
C GLU A 39 10.99 -6.35 -3.45
N ALA A 40 10.70 -5.12 -3.86
CA ALA A 40 9.32 -4.65 -3.96
C ALA A 40 8.55 -5.49 -4.99
N THR A 41 9.15 -5.74 -6.15
CA THR A 41 8.52 -6.53 -7.20
C THR A 41 8.27 -7.97 -6.75
N ALA A 42 9.24 -8.56 -6.07
CA ALA A 42 9.10 -9.92 -5.54
C ALA A 42 7.95 -10.01 -4.53
N PHE A 43 7.84 -9.01 -3.65
CA PHE A 43 6.74 -8.94 -2.69
C PHE A 43 5.39 -8.80 -3.38
N ILE A 44 5.29 -7.92 -4.38
CA ILE A 44 4.04 -7.73 -5.11
C ILE A 44 3.62 -9.04 -5.78
N ASN A 45 4.56 -9.74 -6.40
CA ASN A 45 4.28 -11.01 -7.05
C ASN A 45 3.88 -12.09 -6.03
N GLU A 46 4.49 -12.08 -4.86
CA GLU A 46 4.11 -12.98 -3.77
C GLU A 46 2.67 -12.76 -3.36
N MET A 47 2.24 -11.50 -3.23
CA MET A 47 0.87 -11.18 -2.86
C MET A 47 -0.13 -11.55 -3.95
N LYS A 48 0.23 -11.34 -5.22
CA LYS A 48 -0.62 -11.74 -6.34
C LYS A 48 -0.82 -13.25 -6.38
N LYS A 49 0.18 -14.03 -6.00
CA LYS A 49 0.05 -15.48 -5.88
C LYS A 49 -0.82 -15.87 -4.69
N LYS A 50 -0.58 -15.25 -3.54
CA LYS A 50 -1.31 -15.57 -2.31
C LYS A 50 -2.79 -15.27 -2.46
N TYR A 51 -3.12 -14.14 -3.07
CA TYR A 51 -4.49 -13.69 -3.25
C TYR A 51 -4.90 -13.74 -4.73
N TRP A 52 -4.58 -14.86 -5.38
CA TRP A 52 -4.80 -15.03 -6.82
C TRP A 52 -6.27 -14.92 -7.22
N ASP A 53 -7.18 -15.23 -6.28
CA ASP A 53 -8.62 -15.19 -6.50
C ASP A 53 -9.22 -13.80 -6.24
N ALA A 54 -8.43 -12.85 -5.80
CA ALA A 54 -8.90 -11.49 -5.63
C ALA A 54 -8.98 -10.79 -6.99
N ARG A 55 -9.93 -9.88 -7.11
CA ARG A 55 -10.12 -9.13 -8.35
C ARG A 55 -8.96 -8.17 -8.62
N HIS A 56 -8.41 -7.57 -7.57
CA HIS A 56 -7.32 -6.60 -7.69
C HIS A 56 -6.32 -6.76 -6.55
N ASN A 57 -5.03 -6.68 -6.90
CA ASN A 57 -3.92 -6.60 -5.95
C ASN A 57 -3.13 -5.35 -6.31
N CYS A 58 -3.61 -4.21 -5.86
CA CYS A 58 -3.03 -2.91 -6.17
C CYS A 58 -1.79 -2.68 -5.35
N SER A 59 -0.84 -1.90 -5.85
CA SER A 59 0.45 -1.77 -5.18
C SER A 59 1.02 -0.37 -5.24
N ALA A 60 1.87 -0.07 -4.28
CA ALA A 60 2.71 1.13 -4.29
C ALA A 60 3.98 0.82 -3.51
N PHE A 61 5.11 1.37 -3.95
CA PHE A 61 6.33 1.28 -3.17
C PHE A 61 7.14 2.56 -3.30
N VAL A 62 7.96 2.80 -2.28
CA VAL A 62 8.82 3.99 -2.20
C VAL A 62 10.18 3.53 -1.69
N ILE A 63 11.24 3.93 -2.36
CA ILE A 63 12.61 3.56 -2.02
C ILE A 63 13.50 4.79 -2.10
N GLY A 64 14.47 4.86 -1.20
CA GLY A 64 15.46 5.92 -1.18
C GLY A 64 15.18 6.98 -0.11
N GLU A 65 16.23 7.59 0.41
CA GLU A 65 16.13 8.55 1.52
C GLU A 65 15.24 9.75 1.20
N ARG A 66 15.11 10.10 -0.08
CA ARG A 66 14.30 11.24 -0.53
C ARG A 66 13.02 10.78 -1.20
N GLN A 67 12.65 9.52 -1.02
CA GLN A 67 11.49 8.93 -1.71
C GLN A 67 11.61 9.06 -3.24
N GLU A 68 12.84 9.11 -3.74
CA GLU A 68 13.09 9.45 -5.14
C GLU A 68 12.69 8.35 -6.11
N PHE A 69 12.61 7.10 -5.64
CA PHE A 69 12.21 5.99 -6.48
C PHE A 69 10.88 5.45 -6.00
N ASN A 70 9.83 5.69 -6.77
CA ASN A 70 8.50 5.23 -6.35
C ASN A 70 7.69 4.80 -7.57
N ARG A 71 6.78 3.84 -7.37
CA ARG A 71 5.88 3.34 -8.41
C ARG A 71 4.58 2.88 -7.78
N CYS A 72 3.55 2.78 -8.62
CA CYS A 72 2.26 2.25 -8.18
C CYS A 72 1.56 1.56 -9.35
N SER A 73 0.56 0.75 -9.01
CA SER A 73 -0.22 0.02 -9.98
C SER A 73 -1.67 -0.09 -9.52
N ASP A 74 -2.59 0.18 -10.43
CA ASP A 74 -4.03 0.03 -10.16
C ASP A 74 -4.50 -1.41 -10.29
N ASP A 75 -3.71 -2.29 -10.88
CA ASP A 75 -4.03 -3.71 -11.09
C ASP A 75 -5.47 -3.94 -11.53
N GLY A 76 -5.91 -3.23 -12.56
CA GLY A 76 -7.23 -3.39 -13.14
C GLY A 76 -8.33 -2.53 -12.56
N GLU A 77 -8.08 -1.80 -11.47
CA GLU A 77 -9.04 -0.78 -11.01
C GLU A 77 -9.04 0.38 -12.00
N PRO A 78 -10.08 1.22 -12.01
CA PRO A 78 -10.09 2.39 -12.88
C PRO A 78 -8.86 3.27 -12.66
N ALA A 79 -8.37 3.88 -13.73
CA ALA A 79 -7.12 4.64 -13.69
C ALA A 79 -7.08 5.65 -12.54
N GLN A 80 -5.99 5.57 -11.77
CA GLN A 80 -5.67 6.48 -10.67
C GLN A 80 -6.64 6.44 -9.48
N THR A 81 -7.39 5.33 -9.33
CA THR A 81 -8.30 5.16 -8.20
C THR A 81 -7.72 4.30 -7.08
N ALA A 82 -6.60 3.63 -7.31
CA ALA A 82 -6.04 2.70 -6.33
C ALA A 82 -4.55 2.97 -6.11
N GLY A 83 -3.70 2.67 -7.09
CA GLY A 83 -2.26 2.74 -6.91
C GLY A 83 -1.77 4.13 -6.54
N ARG A 84 -2.20 5.17 -7.26
CA ARG A 84 -1.77 6.54 -6.97
C ARG A 84 -2.25 7.02 -5.60
N PRO A 85 -3.52 6.82 -5.22
CA PRO A 85 -3.96 7.16 -3.86
C PRO A 85 -3.16 6.45 -2.76
N MET A 86 -2.79 5.18 -2.98
CA MET A 86 -1.93 4.45 -2.05
C MET A 86 -0.56 5.10 -1.93
N LEU A 87 0.05 5.40 -3.08
CA LEU A 87 1.37 6.03 -3.12
C LEU A 87 1.35 7.40 -2.43
N ASP A 88 0.30 8.19 -2.65
CA ASP A 88 0.17 9.51 -2.04
C ASP A 88 0.21 9.44 -0.51
N VAL A 89 -0.38 8.40 0.10
CA VAL A 89 -0.31 8.21 1.55
C VAL A 89 1.14 8.02 1.98
N LEU A 90 1.90 7.16 1.29
CA LEU A 90 3.29 6.90 1.64
C LEU A 90 4.15 8.15 1.51
N LEU A 91 3.97 8.89 0.41
CA LEU A 91 4.74 10.10 0.16
C LEU A 91 4.42 11.17 1.18
N LYS A 92 3.14 11.36 1.48
CA LYS A 92 2.70 12.39 2.43
C LYS A 92 3.17 12.08 3.84
N GLU A 93 3.20 10.80 4.22
CA GLU A 93 3.65 10.39 5.55
C GLU A 93 5.18 10.41 5.67
N GLY A 94 5.89 10.64 4.57
CA GLY A 94 7.34 10.67 4.58
C GLY A 94 7.99 9.31 4.80
N ILE A 95 7.28 8.23 4.45
CA ILE A 95 7.77 6.86 4.66
C ILE A 95 8.50 6.39 3.42
N THR A 96 9.63 5.73 3.61
CA THR A 96 10.41 5.18 2.52
C THR A 96 10.84 3.75 2.83
N ASN A 97 11.42 3.07 1.84
CA ASN A 97 11.86 1.68 1.91
C ASN A 97 10.71 0.77 2.33
N VAL A 98 9.59 0.92 1.63
CA VAL A 98 8.33 0.27 1.95
C VAL A 98 7.61 -0.12 0.66
N ALA A 99 6.95 -1.28 0.70
CA ALA A 99 6.00 -1.68 -0.34
C ALA A 99 4.69 -2.05 0.33
N VAL A 100 3.59 -1.68 -0.31
CA VAL A 100 2.23 -1.98 0.18
C VAL A 100 1.44 -2.60 -0.96
N VAL A 101 0.74 -3.69 -0.67
CA VAL A 101 -0.24 -4.26 -1.59
C VAL A 101 -1.59 -4.20 -0.90
N VAL A 102 -2.58 -3.65 -1.58
CA VAL A 102 -3.97 -3.71 -1.11
C VAL A 102 -4.72 -4.67 -2.01
N THR A 103 -5.18 -5.75 -1.42
CA THR A 103 -5.95 -6.80 -2.08
C THR A 103 -7.44 -6.52 -1.89
N ARG A 104 -8.19 -6.46 -2.97
CA ARG A 104 -9.63 -6.19 -2.89
C ARG A 104 -10.45 -7.37 -3.34
N TYR A 105 -11.39 -7.77 -2.49
CA TYR A 105 -12.46 -8.71 -2.85
C TYR A 105 -13.75 -7.92 -3.01
N PHE A 106 -14.30 -7.91 -4.23
CA PHE A 106 -15.50 -7.15 -4.54
C PHE A 106 -16.70 -7.73 -3.79
N GLY A 107 -17.50 -6.86 -3.18
CA GLY A 107 -18.65 -7.26 -2.38
C GLY A 107 -20.00 -7.09 -3.07
N GLY A 108 -20.01 -6.81 -4.37
CA GLY A 108 -21.26 -6.67 -5.12
C GLY A 108 -21.84 -5.26 -5.17
N VAL A 109 -21.22 -4.31 -4.47
CA VAL A 109 -21.67 -2.91 -4.43
C VAL A 109 -20.57 -2.02 -4.96
N LEU A 110 -20.91 -1.16 -5.94
CA LEU A 110 -19.93 -0.25 -6.52
C LEU A 110 -19.63 0.89 -5.55
N LEU A 111 -18.35 1.26 -5.47
CA LEU A 111 -17.93 2.38 -4.61
C LEU A 111 -17.93 3.73 -5.33
N GLY A 112 -17.78 3.70 -6.67
CA GLY A 112 -17.51 4.91 -7.44
C GLY A 112 -16.05 5.33 -7.30
N THR A 113 -15.59 6.24 -8.17
CA THR A 113 -14.17 6.62 -8.20
C THR A 113 -13.72 7.27 -6.89
N GLY A 114 -14.50 8.20 -6.36
CA GLY A 114 -14.16 8.84 -5.07
C GLY A 114 -14.14 7.87 -3.91
N GLY A 115 -15.08 6.93 -3.91
CA GLY A 115 -15.13 5.88 -2.87
C GLY A 115 -13.93 4.96 -2.94
N LEU A 116 -13.49 4.60 -4.16
CA LEU A 116 -12.31 3.77 -4.34
C LEU A 116 -11.06 4.47 -3.81
N VAL A 117 -10.86 5.73 -4.20
CA VAL A 117 -9.70 6.51 -3.74
C VAL A 117 -9.64 6.50 -2.22
N ARG A 118 -10.76 6.81 -1.56
CA ARG A 118 -10.81 6.86 -0.10
C ARG A 118 -10.54 5.49 0.53
N ALA A 119 -11.13 4.43 -0.04
CA ALA A 119 -10.97 3.08 0.50
C ALA A 119 -9.52 2.61 0.42
N TYR A 120 -8.86 2.83 -0.72
CA TYR A 120 -7.46 2.43 -0.85
C TYR A 120 -6.55 3.22 0.08
N GLN A 121 -6.82 4.52 0.27
CA GLN A 121 -6.05 5.32 1.21
C GLN A 121 -6.25 4.86 2.65
N GLU A 122 -7.50 4.58 3.04
CA GLU A 122 -7.79 4.10 4.39
C GLU A 122 -7.18 2.73 4.64
N ALA A 123 -7.17 1.86 3.63
CA ALA A 123 -6.55 0.55 3.75
C ALA A 123 -5.04 0.68 4.01
N VAL A 124 -4.35 1.54 3.25
CA VAL A 124 -2.92 1.77 3.45
C VAL A 124 -2.67 2.29 4.86
N LYS A 125 -3.46 3.26 5.32
CA LYS A 125 -3.31 3.81 6.67
C LYS A 125 -3.49 2.73 7.73
N ALA A 126 -4.47 1.84 7.56
CA ALA A 126 -4.69 0.72 8.48
C ALA A 126 -3.48 -0.22 8.50
N GLY A 127 -2.94 -0.55 7.32
CA GLY A 127 -1.76 -1.41 7.23
C GLY A 127 -0.54 -0.78 7.89
N LEU A 128 -0.35 0.54 7.70
CA LEU A 128 0.75 1.26 8.33
C LEU A 128 0.58 1.30 9.85
N ALA A 129 -0.66 1.47 10.33
CA ALA A 129 -0.93 1.46 11.77
C ALA A 129 -0.63 0.09 12.39
N ALA A 130 -0.74 -0.98 11.62
CA ALA A 130 -0.41 -2.35 12.06
C ALA A 130 1.09 -2.64 11.94
N SER A 131 1.88 -1.71 11.41
CA SER A 131 3.31 -1.87 11.16
C SER A 131 4.10 -1.11 12.22
N LYS A 132 5.40 -1.40 12.30
CA LYS A 132 6.32 -0.63 13.15
C LYS A 132 7.13 0.29 12.25
N ILE A 133 7.00 1.59 12.49
CA ILE A 133 7.65 2.63 11.70
C ILE A 133 8.61 3.40 12.60
N ILE A 134 9.81 3.57 12.14
CA ILE A 134 10.85 4.30 12.86
C ILE A 134 11.48 5.37 12.01
#